data_57e15d8aa2e4596f08f0fcd7ee89ac00
#
_entry.id   57e15d8aa2e4596f08f0fcd7ee89ac00
#
_cell.length_a   1.000
_cell.length_b   1.000
_cell.length_c   1.000
_cell.angle_alpha   90.00
_cell.angle_beta   90.00
_cell.angle_gamma   90.00
#
_symmetry.space_group_name_H-M   'P 1'
#
loop_
_entity.id
_entity.type
_entity.pdbx_description
1 polymer ?
#
loop_
_entity_poly.entity_id
_entity_poly.type
_entity_poly.pdbx_seq_one_letter_code
_entity_poly.pdbx_strand_id
1 'polypeptide(L)'
;PYLYRSKAYKRNDTATIPVDTLGLSRLVLEGQNLSFEQLPANKQDLSFTVLENRLTAKLSLQSFTTDTLKTLGLLDETGTYNNAAELLADENGFPGIDIAVFGETINLIKQRKTLEHASVLAEIDGALELFEAQYCYEEIQGMERIRKELIPLEAFREAITNAVVHRTWDAPAHIRISMFDDRVEVASPGGLPASMTVDEYLSDMLSVRRNRI
;
A
#
# COMPACT_ATOMS: atom_id res chain seq x y z
N PRO A 1 -5.78 21.69 -16.13
CA PRO A 1 -7.17 21.36 -16.47
C PRO A 1 -7.94 22.62 -16.87
N TYR A 2 -8.97 22.48 -17.66
CA TYR A 2 -9.89 23.57 -18.02
C TYR A 2 -11.32 23.07 -18.02
N LEU A 3 -12.26 23.97 -17.75
CA LEU A 3 -13.69 23.67 -17.72
C LEU A 3 -14.32 24.12 -19.06
N TYR A 4 -15.11 23.23 -19.65
CA TYR A 4 -15.93 23.52 -20.81
C TYR A 4 -17.28 22.85 -20.68
N ARG A 5 -18.37 23.60 -20.78
CA ARG A 5 -19.77 23.11 -20.63
C ARG A 5 -19.97 22.23 -19.39
N SER A 6 -19.48 22.67 -18.23
CA SER A 6 -19.56 21.96 -16.94
C SER A 6 -18.78 20.62 -16.87
N LYS A 7 -17.86 20.36 -17.80
CA LYS A 7 -16.96 19.21 -17.78
C LYS A 7 -15.51 19.67 -17.65
N ALA A 8 -14.75 18.94 -16.85
CA ALA A 8 -13.31 19.14 -16.74
C ALA A 8 -12.58 18.34 -17.83
N TYR A 9 -11.53 18.93 -18.37
CA TYR A 9 -10.67 18.30 -19.37
C TYR A 9 -9.21 18.47 -19.00
N LYS A 10 -8.40 17.45 -19.32
CA LYS A 10 -6.94 17.54 -19.24
C LYS A 10 -6.33 17.22 -20.60
N ARG A 11 -5.15 17.77 -20.86
CA ARG A 11 -4.37 17.41 -22.04
C ARG A 11 -3.51 16.20 -21.71
N ASN A 12 -3.54 15.21 -22.58
CA ASN A 12 -2.68 14.04 -22.52
C ASN A 12 -1.98 13.95 -23.90
N ASP A 13 -0.72 14.36 -23.96
CA ASP A 13 0.06 14.56 -25.20
C ASP A 13 -0.71 15.41 -26.24
N THR A 14 -1.17 14.78 -27.30
CA THR A 14 -1.87 15.43 -28.42
C THR A 14 -3.40 15.46 -28.23
N ALA A 15 -3.94 14.71 -27.26
CA ALA A 15 -5.38 14.58 -27.08
C ALA A 15 -5.88 15.38 -25.87
N THR A 16 -7.09 15.93 -26.00
CA THR A 16 -7.85 16.50 -24.89
C THR A 16 -8.85 15.45 -24.43
N ILE A 17 -8.71 14.98 -23.19
CA ILE A 17 -9.57 13.94 -22.62
C ILE A 17 -10.44 14.51 -21.49
N PRO A 18 -11.70 14.08 -21.38
CA PRO A 18 -12.53 14.45 -20.26
C PRO A 18 -11.98 13.82 -18.97
N VAL A 19 -12.09 14.55 -17.88
CA VAL A 19 -11.70 14.11 -16.54
C VAL A 19 -12.97 13.76 -15.78
N ASP A 20 -13.01 12.57 -15.19
CA ASP A 20 -14.08 12.15 -14.31
C ASP A 20 -14.02 12.87 -12.94
N THR A 21 -15.01 12.66 -12.10
CA THR A 21 -15.11 13.33 -10.80
C THR A 21 -13.90 13.03 -9.91
N LEU A 22 -13.44 11.78 -9.89
CA LEU A 22 -12.28 11.36 -9.10
C LEU A 22 -11.00 12.00 -9.62
N GLY A 23 -10.78 11.99 -10.93
CA GLY A 23 -9.64 12.65 -11.57
C GLY A 23 -9.65 14.16 -11.34
N LEU A 24 -10.83 14.81 -11.31
CA LEU A 24 -10.92 16.22 -10.99
C LEU A 24 -10.54 16.50 -9.53
N SER A 25 -11.02 15.70 -8.60
CA SER A 25 -10.63 15.80 -7.18
C SER A 25 -9.12 15.68 -7.00
N ARG A 26 -8.48 14.71 -7.65
CA ARG A 26 -7.01 14.54 -7.64
C ARG A 26 -6.28 15.77 -8.19
N LEU A 27 -6.74 16.33 -9.31
CA LEU A 27 -6.13 17.53 -9.89
C LEU A 27 -6.27 18.76 -8.96
N VAL A 28 -7.36 18.87 -8.21
CA VAL A 28 -7.52 19.92 -7.20
C VAL A 28 -6.53 19.73 -6.06
N LEU A 29 -6.38 18.51 -5.55
CA LEU A 29 -5.41 18.19 -4.49
C LEU A 29 -3.97 18.45 -4.95
N GLU A 30 -3.60 18.01 -6.17
CA GLU A 30 -2.29 18.33 -6.76
C GLU A 30 -2.05 19.85 -6.83
N GLY A 31 -3.06 20.62 -7.26
CA GLY A 31 -2.97 22.08 -7.31
C GLY A 31 -2.79 22.74 -5.94
N GLN A 32 -3.24 22.09 -4.88
CA GLN A 32 -3.05 22.51 -3.48
C GLN A 32 -1.81 21.90 -2.83
N ASN A 33 -1.05 21.07 -3.55
CA ASN A 33 0.08 20.29 -3.04
C ASN A 33 -0.29 19.38 -1.84
N LEU A 34 -1.52 18.84 -1.88
CA LEU A 34 -2.05 17.91 -0.90
C LEU A 34 -2.17 16.50 -1.53
N SER A 35 -2.02 15.47 -0.70
CA SER A 35 -2.32 14.10 -1.04
C SER A 35 -3.60 13.62 -0.36
N PHE A 36 -4.19 12.53 -0.85
CA PHE A 36 -5.38 11.95 -0.26
C PHE A 36 -5.17 11.55 1.21
N GLU A 37 -3.98 11.06 1.53
CA GLU A 37 -3.59 10.61 2.87
C GLU A 37 -3.57 11.76 3.89
N GLN A 38 -3.38 13.00 3.44
CA GLN A 38 -3.35 14.20 4.29
C GLN A 38 -4.75 14.78 4.56
N LEU A 39 -5.77 14.34 3.82
CA LEU A 39 -7.14 14.81 4.06
C LEU A 39 -7.67 14.27 5.39
N PRO A 40 -8.58 15.00 6.05
CA PRO A 40 -9.26 14.52 7.25
C PRO A 40 -9.91 13.16 7.03
N ALA A 41 -9.67 12.23 7.95
CA ALA A 41 -10.30 10.92 7.94
C ALA A 41 -11.82 11.04 8.21
N ASN A 42 -12.58 10.15 7.61
CA ASN A 42 -14.01 10.07 7.90
C ASN A 42 -14.27 9.53 9.32
N LYS A 43 -13.44 8.61 9.79
CA LYS A 43 -13.50 8.01 11.12
C LYS A 43 -12.52 8.75 12.05
N GLN A 44 -13.02 9.28 13.15
CA GLN A 44 -12.22 10.04 14.12
C GLN A 44 -12.04 9.30 15.46
N ASP A 45 -12.71 8.17 15.65
CA ASP A 45 -12.51 7.27 16.80
C ASP A 45 -11.59 6.13 16.36
N LEU A 46 -10.28 6.35 16.50
CA LEU A 46 -9.22 5.46 16.01
C LEU A 46 -8.41 4.90 17.17
N SER A 47 -8.05 3.62 17.10
CA SER A 47 -7.10 2.94 17.98
C SER A 47 -5.85 2.51 17.20
N PHE A 48 -4.70 2.42 17.87
CA PHE A 48 -3.40 2.24 17.25
C PHE A 48 -2.52 1.19 17.93
N THR A 49 -3.10 0.11 18.43
CA THR A 49 -2.36 -0.95 19.16
C THR A 49 -1.26 -1.57 18.31
N VAL A 50 -1.55 -1.85 17.03
CA VAL A 50 -0.57 -2.43 16.09
C VAL A 50 0.59 -1.46 15.86
N LEU A 51 0.29 -0.19 15.61
CA LEU A 51 1.29 0.85 15.38
C LEU A 51 2.16 1.07 16.63
N GLU A 52 1.53 1.20 17.81
CA GLU A 52 2.20 1.37 19.09
C GLU A 52 3.20 0.24 19.35
N ASN A 53 2.74 -1.02 19.23
CA ASN A 53 3.60 -2.18 19.43
C ASN A 53 4.80 -2.18 18.48
N ARG A 54 4.59 -1.83 17.22
CA ARG A 54 5.65 -1.80 16.22
C ARG A 54 6.68 -0.69 16.50
N LEU A 55 6.23 0.50 16.86
CA LEU A 55 7.12 1.63 17.19
C LEU A 55 7.89 1.36 18.49
N THR A 56 7.23 0.81 19.50
CA THR A 56 7.88 0.43 20.76
C THR A 56 8.97 -0.62 20.53
N ALA A 57 8.68 -1.65 19.74
CA ALA A 57 9.66 -2.71 19.43
C ALA A 57 10.85 -2.20 18.59
N LYS A 58 10.62 -1.29 17.64
CA LYS A 58 11.65 -0.85 16.70
C LYS A 58 12.44 0.38 17.14
N LEU A 59 11.77 1.32 17.80
CA LEU A 59 12.34 2.62 18.19
C LEU A 59 12.57 2.75 19.70
N SER A 60 12.28 1.69 20.47
CA SER A 60 12.37 1.71 21.94
C SER A 60 11.60 2.89 22.55
N LEU A 61 10.43 3.21 21.99
CA LEU A 61 9.59 4.29 22.46
C LEU A 61 9.16 4.01 23.90
N GLN A 62 9.34 4.98 24.81
CA GLN A 62 8.96 4.84 26.21
C GLN A 62 7.45 4.99 26.42
N SER A 63 6.77 5.75 25.54
CA SER A 63 5.33 5.95 25.58
C SER A 63 4.80 6.33 24.21
N PHE A 64 3.63 5.81 23.87
CA PHE A 64 2.87 6.21 22.68
C PHE A 64 1.81 7.23 23.10
N THR A 65 1.92 8.44 22.60
CA THR A 65 1.09 9.57 23.03
C THR A 65 0.51 10.31 21.81
N THR A 66 -0.39 11.25 22.08
CA THR A 66 -0.93 12.17 21.09
C THR A 66 0.18 12.95 20.37
N ASP A 67 1.26 13.30 21.09
CA ASP A 67 2.41 14.01 20.50
C ASP A 67 3.18 13.13 19.51
N THR A 68 3.23 11.81 19.77
CA THR A 68 3.79 10.85 18.82
C THR A 68 2.99 10.86 17.52
N LEU A 69 1.66 10.85 17.60
CA LEU A 69 0.78 10.90 16.42
C LEU A 69 0.92 12.22 15.64
N LYS A 70 1.07 13.35 16.34
CA LYS A 70 1.35 14.65 15.71
C LYS A 70 2.71 14.65 15.03
N THR A 71 3.74 14.14 15.68
CA THR A 71 5.09 14.04 15.11
C THR A 71 5.13 13.18 13.85
N LEU A 72 4.33 12.13 13.80
CA LEU A 72 4.16 11.28 12.63
C LEU A 72 3.27 11.93 11.54
N GLY A 73 2.68 13.09 11.80
CA GLY A 73 1.79 13.76 10.86
C GLY A 73 0.43 13.07 10.68
N LEU A 74 0.01 12.24 11.65
CA LEU A 74 -1.25 11.49 11.64
C LEU A 74 -2.41 12.26 12.28
N LEU A 75 -2.07 13.23 13.13
CA LEU A 75 -2.98 14.08 13.87
C LEU A 75 -2.57 15.54 13.67
N ASP A 76 -3.52 16.39 13.34
CA ASP A 76 -3.27 17.83 13.21
C ASP A 76 -3.32 18.57 14.56
N GLU A 77 -3.04 19.87 14.55
CA GLU A 77 -3.05 20.72 15.76
C GLU A 77 -4.45 20.88 16.37
N THR A 78 -5.50 20.65 15.58
CA THR A 78 -6.90 20.73 16.05
C THR A 78 -7.37 19.42 16.69
N GLY A 79 -6.56 18.35 16.62
CA GLY A 79 -6.89 17.03 17.11
C GLY A 79 -7.69 16.18 16.09
N THR A 80 -7.57 16.50 14.80
CA THR A 80 -8.24 15.78 13.72
C THR A 80 -7.29 14.78 13.08
N TYR A 81 -7.71 13.52 13.01
CA TYR A 81 -6.98 12.46 12.29
C TYR A 81 -7.15 12.61 10.79
N ASN A 82 -6.09 12.30 10.05
CA ASN A 82 -6.12 12.23 8.59
C ASN A 82 -6.29 10.79 8.08
N ASN A 83 -6.43 10.61 6.75
CA ASN A 83 -6.60 9.29 6.15
C ASN A 83 -5.39 8.37 6.36
N ALA A 84 -4.18 8.91 6.50
CA ALA A 84 -3.01 8.10 6.87
C ALA A 84 -3.13 7.51 8.27
N ALA A 85 -3.70 8.26 9.23
CA ALA A 85 -4.00 7.74 10.56
C ALA A 85 -5.02 6.60 10.48
N GLU A 86 -6.09 6.78 9.69
CA GLU A 86 -7.11 5.73 9.51
C GLU A 86 -6.51 4.47 8.89
N LEU A 87 -5.60 4.57 7.91
CA LEU A 87 -4.89 3.43 7.32
C LEU A 87 -4.04 2.64 8.31
N LEU A 88 -3.43 3.34 9.28
CA LEU A 88 -2.59 2.75 10.32
C LEU A 88 -3.36 2.33 11.57
N ALA A 89 -4.63 2.70 11.68
CA ALA A 89 -5.49 2.32 12.79
C ALA A 89 -5.75 0.81 12.82
N ASP A 90 -6.05 0.27 13.99
CA ASP A 90 -6.32 -1.17 14.18
C ASP A 90 -7.46 -1.67 13.31
N GLU A 91 -8.45 -0.78 13.03
CA GLU A 91 -9.56 -1.04 12.11
C GLU A 91 -9.75 0.13 11.14
N ASN A 92 -9.85 -0.15 9.86
CA ASN A 92 -10.11 0.85 8.83
C ASN A 92 -11.13 0.36 7.77
N GLY A 93 -11.56 1.27 6.89
CA GLY A 93 -12.54 0.98 5.84
C GLY A 93 -11.93 0.88 4.45
N PHE A 94 -10.60 0.91 4.31
CA PHE A 94 -9.95 0.89 3.01
C PHE A 94 -9.84 -0.54 2.44
N PRO A 95 -9.89 -0.71 1.11
CA PRO A 95 -9.57 -1.99 0.50
C PRO A 95 -8.12 -2.38 0.81
N GLY A 96 -7.92 -3.56 1.32
CA GLY A 96 -6.60 -4.06 1.73
C GLY A 96 -5.88 -4.86 0.64
N ILE A 97 -5.50 -6.10 0.95
CA ILE A 97 -4.68 -6.98 0.12
C ILE A 97 -5.46 -8.26 -0.19
N ASP A 98 -5.63 -8.58 -1.48
CA ASP A 98 -6.25 -9.82 -1.95
C ASP A 98 -5.16 -10.76 -2.50
N ILE A 99 -5.02 -11.94 -1.91
CA ILE A 99 -3.96 -12.89 -2.20
C ILE A 99 -4.57 -14.17 -2.76
N ALA A 100 -4.10 -14.61 -3.92
CA ALA A 100 -4.45 -15.88 -4.51
C ALA A 100 -3.19 -16.74 -4.70
N VAL A 101 -3.24 -17.98 -4.21
CA VAL A 101 -2.21 -19.01 -4.44
C VAL A 101 -2.73 -19.93 -5.53
N PHE A 102 -1.99 -20.00 -6.63
CA PHE A 102 -2.34 -20.82 -7.79
C PHE A 102 -1.63 -22.18 -7.76
N GLY A 103 -2.18 -23.13 -8.47
CA GLY A 103 -1.55 -24.40 -8.75
C GLY A 103 -0.76 -24.39 -10.06
N GLU A 104 -0.64 -25.54 -10.67
CA GLU A 104 0.09 -25.72 -11.94
C GLU A 104 -0.47 -24.85 -13.09
N THR A 105 -1.72 -24.42 -12.98
CA THR A 105 -2.36 -23.56 -13.96
C THR A 105 -3.07 -22.41 -13.29
N ILE A 106 -3.22 -21.29 -14.00
CA ILE A 106 -3.98 -20.09 -13.56
C ILE A 106 -5.46 -20.40 -13.24
N ASN A 107 -6.00 -21.51 -13.77
CA ASN A 107 -7.38 -21.90 -13.51
C ASN A 107 -7.55 -22.67 -12.20
N LEU A 108 -6.45 -23.07 -11.55
CA LEU A 108 -6.46 -23.81 -10.30
C LEU A 108 -6.04 -22.90 -9.15
N ILE A 109 -6.99 -22.39 -8.39
CA ILE A 109 -6.72 -21.61 -7.17
C ILE A 109 -6.68 -22.59 -5.99
N LYS A 110 -5.50 -22.76 -5.39
CA LYS A 110 -5.29 -23.59 -4.19
C LYS A 110 -5.82 -22.91 -2.93
N GLN A 111 -5.62 -21.57 -2.84
CA GLN A 111 -6.02 -20.78 -1.69
C GLN A 111 -6.29 -19.34 -2.11
N ARG A 112 -7.27 -18.70 -1.48
CA ARG A 112 -7.48 -17.25 -1.57
C ARG A 112 -7.70 -16.68 -0.18
N LYS A 113 -7.08 -15.55 0.11
CA LYS A 113 -7.20 -14.83 1.38
C LYS A 113 -7.26 -13.34 1.09
N THR A 114 -8.30 -12.68 1.61
CA THR A 114 -8.39 -11.23 1.61
C THR A 114 -8.04 -10.72 3.00
N LEU A 115 -7.08 -9.81 3.08
CA LEU A 115 -6.66 -9.09 4.28
C LEU A 115 -7.19 -7.67 4.14
N GLU A 116 -8.18 -7.32 4.94
CA GLU A 116 -8.86 -6.03 4.89
C GLU A 116 -9.49 -5.69 6.25
N HIS A 117 -9.90 -4.44 6.42
CA HIS A 117 -10.51 -3.93 7.65
C HIS A 117 -9.58 -3.93 8.88
N ALA A 118 -8.29 -4.00 8.66
CA ALA A 118 -7.25 -3.99 9.69
C ALA A 118 -6.18 -2.94 9.36
N SER A 119 -5.31 -2.67 10.33
CA SER A 119 -4.14 -1.83 10.07
C SER A 119 -3.36 -2.34 8.85
N VAL A 120 -2.97 -1.46 7.95
CA VAL A 120 -2.15 -1.81 6.79
C VAL A 120 -0.86 -2.54 7.19
N LEU A 121 -0.36 -2.26 8.40
CA LEU A 121 0.79 -2.98 8.98
C LEU A 121 0.47 -4.45 9.26
N ALA A 122 -0.71 -4.73 9.81
CA ALA A 122 -1.17 -6.10 10.05
C ALA A 122 -1.49 -6.84 8.74
N GLU A 123 -2.00 -6.13 7.75
CA GLU A 123 -2.25 -6.70 6.41
C GLU A 123 -0.94 -7.10 5.72
N ILE A 124 0.12 -6.28 5.83
CA ILE A 124 1.47 -6.61 5.33
C ILE A 124 2.00 -7.84 6.06
N ASP A 125 1.90 -7.91 7.40
CA ASP A 125 2.36 -9.05 8.18
C ASP A 125 1.63 -10.33 7.75
N GLY A 126 0.30 -10.29 7.61
CA GLY A 126 -0.49 -11.42 7.16
C GLY A 126 -0.16 -11.89 5.74
N ALA A 127 0.28 -10.99 4.86
CA ALA A 127 0.77 -11.33 3.53
C ALA A 127 2.16 -11.98 3.59
N LEU A 128 3.05 -11.48 4.45
CA LEU A 128 4.38 -12.07 4.69
C LEU A 128 4.26 -13.48 5.28
N GLU A 129 3.37 -13.70 6.26
CA GLU A 129 3.11 -15.02 6.83
C GLU A 129 2.66 -16.03 5.77
N LEU A 130 1.73 -15.63 4.88
CA LEU A 130 1.27 -16.50 3.81
C LEU A 130 2.37 -16.80 2.80
N PHE A 131 3.20 -15.80 2.47
CA PHE A 131 4.36 -15.97 1.60
C PHE A 131 5.36 -16.96 2.20
N GLU A 132 5.71 -16.81 3.49
CA GLU A 132 6.62 -17.72 4.18
C GLU A 132 6.10 -19.16 4.17
N ALA A 133 4.81 -19.34 4.44
CA ALA A 133 4.18 -20.67 4.39
C ALA A 133 4.21 -21.30 3.00
N GLN A 134 4.24 -20.50 1.94
CA GLN A 134 4.24 -20.99 0.57
C GLN A 134 5.63 -21.25 0.01
N TYR A 135 6.62 -20.39 0.33
CA TYR A 135 7.94 -20.37 -0.32
C TYR A 135 9.12 -20.67 0.59
N CYS A 136 8.91 -20.78 1.90
CA CYS A 136 9.97 -21.12 2.83
C CYS A 136 9.77 -22.53 3.38
N TYR A 137 10.86 -23.31 3.45
CA TYR A 137 10.86 -24.65 4.00
C TYR A 137 12.17 -24.93 4.73
N GLU A 138 12.17 -25.96 5.55
CA GLU A 138 13.37 -26.43 6.23
C GLU A 138 13.92 -27.69 5.55
N GLU A 139 15.21 -27.72 5.29
CA GLU A 139 15.94 -28.87 4.76
C GLU A 139 16.89 -29.40 5.83
N ILE A 140 16.89 -30.72 6.04
CA ILE A 140 17.83 -31.36 6.97
C ILE A 140 19.08 -31.74 6.19
N GLN A 141 20.20 -31.11 6.52
CA GLN A 141 21.55 -31.45 5.98
C GLN A 141 22.44 -31.99 7.11
N GLY A 142 22.54 -33.30 7.16
CA GLY A 142 23.28 -33.98 8.25
C GLY A 142 22.53 -33.84 9.59
N MET A 143 23.09 -33.10 10.55
CA MET A 143 22.50 -32.83 11.87
C MET A 143 21.93 -31.40 12.00
N GLU A 144 21.98 -30.61 10.92
CA GLU A 144 21.52 -29.22 10.93
C GLU A 144 20.22 -29.05 10.14
N ARG A 145 19.37 -28.13 10.61
CA ARG A 145 18.20 -27.65 9.87
C ARG A 145 18.55 -26.33 9.21
N ILE A 146 18.44 -26.30 7.90
CA ILE A 146 18.73 -25.12 7.09
C ILE A 146 17.42 -24.61 6.50
N ARG A 147 17.08 -23.36 6.80
CA ARG A 147 15.95 -22.68 6.16
C ARG A 147 16.32 -22.38 4.70
N LYS A 148 15.45 -22.75 3.81
CA LYS A 148 15.53 -22.48 2.36
C LYS A 148 14.37 -21.60 1.93
N GLU A 149 14.64 -20.76 0.96
CA GLU A 149 13.65 -19.88 0.34
C GLU A 149 13.65 -20.15 -1.17
N LEU A 150 12.48 -20.53 -1.71
CA LEU A 150 12.29 -20.68 -3.16
C LEU A 150 12.33 -19.33 -3.87
N ILE A 151 11.76 -18.31 -3.22
CA ILE A 151 11.81 -16.91 -3.62
C ILE A 151 12.29 -16.14 -2.40
N PRO A 152 13.23 -15.18 -2.54
CA PRO A 152 13.77 -14.45 -1.39
C PRO A 152 12.67 -13.64 -0.67
N LEU A 153 12.52 -13.83 0.64
CA LEU A 153 11.57 -13.13 1.48
C LEU A 153 11.78 -11.61 1.41
N GLU A 154 13.03 -11.17 1.37
CA GLU A 154 13.37 -9.74 1.31
C GLU A 154 12.85 -9.07 0.03
N ALA A 155 12.94 -9.75 -1.11
CA ALA A 155 12.41 -9.25 -2.36
C ALA A 155 10.87 -9.11 -2.31
N PHE A 156 10.17 -10.06 -1.69
CA PHE A 156 8.73 -9.96 -1.51
C PHE A 156 8.35 -8.84 -0.53
N ARG A 157 9.10 -8.69 0.58
CA ARG A 157 8.89 -7.61 1.53
C ARG A 157 9.01 -6.24 0.87
N GLU A 158 10.04 -6.05 0.06
CA GLU A 158 10.23 -4.81 -0.70
C GLU A 158 9.08 -4.58 -1.69
N ALA A 159 8.68 -5.61 -2.44
CA ALA A 159 7.59 -5.51 -3.41
C ALA A 159 6.25 -5.12 -2.78
N ILE A 160 5.88 -5.74 -1.63
CA ILE A 160 4.63 -5.41 -0.94
C ILE A 160 4.68 -4.03 -0.29
N THR A 161 5.83 -3.65 0.28
CA THR A 161 6.01 -2.31 0.86
C THR A 161 5.87 -1.25 -0.23
N ASN A 162 6.50 -1.44 -1.37
CA ASN A 162 6.38 -0.55 -2.53
C ASN A 162 4.95 -0.49 -3.06
N ALA A 163 4.25 -1.63 -3.11
CA ALA A 163 2.85 -1.68 -3.52
C ALA A 163 1.95 -0.84 -2.60
N VAL A 164 2.18 -0.86 -1.29
CA VAL A 164 1.44 -0.06 -0.29
C VAL A 164 1.81 1.42 -0.37
N VAL A 165 3.11 1.74 -0.39
CA VAL A 165 3.61 3.13 -0.40
C VAL A 165 3.24 3.87 -1.67
N HIS A 166 3.24 3.18 -2.82
CA HIS A 166 2.94 3.78 -4.12
C HIS A 166 1.49 3.61 -4.57
N ARG A 167 0.65 2.98 -3.76
CA ARG A 167 -0.77 2.81 -4.05
C ARG A 167 -1.49 4.16 -4.15
N THR A 168 -2.50 4.18 -4.99
CA THR A 168 -3.50 5.26 -5.04
C THR A 168 -4.64 4.89 -4.08
N TRP A 169 -4.64 5.47 -2.87
CA TRP A 169 -5.54 5.08 -1.77
C TRP A 169 -7.00 5.50 -1.95
N ASP A 170 -7.29 6.49 -2.77
CA ASP A 170 -8.66 6.87 -3.16
C ASP A 170 -9.27 5.94 -4.23
N ALA A 171 -8.50 4.95 -4.74
CA ALA A 171 -9.01 3.94 -5.64
C ALA A 171 -9.67 2.79 -4.85
N PRO A 172 -10.95 2.43 -5.11
CA PRO A 172 -11.67 1.38 -4.40
C PRO A 172 -11.30 -0.01 -4.94
N ALA A 173 -10.02 -0.38 -4.88
CA ALA A 173 -9.51 -1.65 -5.35
C ALA A 173 -8.40 -2.19 -4.44
N HIS A 174 -8.32 -3.50 -4.24
CA HIS A 174 -7.29 -4.15 -3.44
C HIS A 174 -5.94 -4.16 -4.14
N ILE A 175 -4.84 -4.17 -3.37
CA ILE A 175 -3.55 -4.68 -3.84
C ILE A 175 -3.75 -6.17 -4.10
N ARG A 176 -3.36 -6.64 -5.27
CA ARG A 176 -3.49 -8.05 -5.64
C ARG A 176 -2.14 -8.72 -5.64
N ILE A 177 -2.08 -9.88 -4.96
CA ILE A 177 -0.90 -10.73 -4.93
C ILE A 177 -1.29 -12.08 -5.52
N SER A 178 -0.60 -12.47 -6.58
CA SER A 178 -0.74 -13.77 -7.23
C SER A 178 0.52 -14.59 -7.00
N MET A 179 0.39 -15.68 -6.26
CA MET A 179 1.48 -16.59 -5.90
C MET A 179 1.43 -17.83 -6.78
N PHE A 180 2.50 -18.06 -7.54
CA PHE A 180 2.70 -19.23 -8.41
C PHE A 180 3.86 -20.07 -7.90
N ASP A 181 4.03 -21.27 -8.43
CA ASP A 181 5.14 -22.14 -8.00
C ASP A 181 6.54 -21.55 -8.33
N ASP A 182 6.64 -20.70 -9.36
CA ASP A 182 7.89 -20.14 -9.89
C ASP A 182 8.05 -18.61 -9.72
N ARG A 183 6.98 -17.89 -9.34
CA ARG A 183 6.97 -16.42 -9.24
C ARG A 183 5.87 -15.89 -8.35
N VAL A 184 6.03 -14.64 -7.94
CA VAL A 184 4.98 -13.84 -7.31
C VAL A 184 4.74 -12.57 -8.12
N GLU A 185 3.48 -12.26 -8.37
CA GLU A 185 3.05 -11.03 -9.03
C GLU A 185 2.34 -10.13 -8.02
N VAL A 186 2.79 -8.89 -7.90
CA VAL A 186 2.18 -7.88 -7.02
C VAL A 186 1.67 -6.74 -7.86
N ALA A 187 0.36 -6.48 -7.81
CA ALA A 187 -0.30 -5.40 -8.56
C ALA A 187 -0.97 -4.42 -7.61
N SER A 188 -0.50 -3.18 -7.62
CA SER A 188 -1.04 -2.08 -6.82
C SER A 188 -1.99 -1.19 -7.64
N PRO A 189 -3.13 -0.75 -7.09
CA PRO A 189 -3.99 0.22 -7.76
C PRO A 189 -3.29 1.57 -7.96
N GLY A 190 -3.37 2.08 -9.17
CA GLY A 190 -2.80 3.37 -9.54
C GLY A 190 -1.99 3.29 -10.83
N GLY A 191 -1.50 4.44 -11.30
CA GLY A 191 -0.59 4.58 -12.41
C GLY A 191 0.81 4.99 -11.93
N LEU A 192 1.73 5.17 -12.86
CA LEU A 192 3.05 5.75 -12.57
C LEU A 192 2.91 7.16 -11.98
N PRO A 193 3.86 7.63 -11.16
CA PRO A 193 3.94 9.03 -10.74
C PRO A 193 3.88 9.97 -11.95
N ALA A 194 3.25 11.14 -11.78
CA ALA A 194 3.02 12.09 -12.88
C ALA A 194 4.30 12.56 -13.61
N SER A 195 5.45 12.46 -12.95
CA SER A 195 6.76 12.84 -13.47
C SER A 195 7.58 11.69 -14.08
N MET A 196 6.98 10.48 -14.18
CA MET A 196 7.71 9.28 -14.62
C MET A 196 7.06 8.66 -15.84
N THR A 197 7.85 8.39 -16.86
CA THR A 197 7.45 7.63 -18.06
C THR A 197 7.62 6.12 -17.84
N VAL A 198 6.97 5.30 -18.67
CA VAL A 198 7.13 3.84 -18.63
C VAL A 198 8.60 3.45 -18.88
N ASP A 199 9.29 4.14 -19.79
CA ASP A 199 10.69 3.86 -20.12
C ASP A 199 11.62 4.17 -18.92
N GLU A 200 11.39 5.28 -18.22
CA GLU A 200 12.13 5.62 -17.01
C GLU A 200 11.87 4.61 -15.87
N TYR A 201 10.63 4.15 -15.73
CA TYR A 201 10.29 3.10 -14.75
C TYR A 201 10.99 1.78 -15.06
N LEU A 202 11.04 1.37 -16.32
CA LEU A 202 11.69 0.12 -16.75
C LEU A 202 13.22 0.20 -16.75
N SER A 203 13.81 1.42 -16.71
CA SER A 203 15.25 1.63 -16.68
C SER A 203 15.86 1.78 -15.30
N ASP A 204 15.14 1.39 -14.24
CA ASP A 204 15.54 1.49 -12.81
C ASP A 204 15.90 2.90 -12.34
N MET A 205 15.42 3.94 -12.99
CA MET A 205 15.58 5.30 -12.48
C MET A 205 14.74 5.47 -11.21
N LEU A 206 15.35 6.04 -10.17
CA LEU A 206 14.84 6.22 -8.81
C LEU A 206 13.34 6.60 -8.79
N SER A 207 12.51 5.71 -8.24
CA SER A 207 11.09 6.00 -8.07
C SER A 207 10.88 7.04 -6.97
N VAL A 208 10.25 8.13 -7.31
CA VAL A 208 9.78 9.10 -6.32
C VAL A 208 8.60 8.49 -5.58
N ARG A 209 8.68 8.42 -4.24
CA ARG A 209 7.56 7.94 -3.43
C ARG A 209 6.33 8.79 -3.70
N ARG A 210 5.18 8.14 -3.96
CA ARG A 210 3.90 8.83 -4.15
C ARG A 210 3.37 9.35 -2.82
N ASN A 211 3.42 8.52 -1.78
CA ASN A 211 2.94 8.83 -0.45
C ASN A 211 4.10 9.36 0.40
N ARG A 212 3.87 10.47 1.10
CA ARG A 212 4.88 11.16 1.90
C ARG A 212 4.91 10.70 3.36
N ILE A 213 4.18 9.63 3.69
CA ILE A 213 4.01 9.12 5.06
C ILE A 213 4.86 7.89 5.27
#